data_9ff6dab08b720a0f0d29b784b357b4ad
#
_entry.id   9ff6dab08b720a0f0d29b784b357b4ad
#
_cell.length_a   1.000
_cell.length_b   1.000
_cell.length_c   1.000
_cell.angle_alpha   90.00
_cell.angle_beta   90.00
_cell.angle_gamma   90.00
#
_symmetry.space_group_name_H-M   'P 1'
#
loop_
_entity.id
_entity.type
_entity.pdbx_description
1 polymer ?
#
loop_
_entity_poly.entity_id
_entity_poly.type
_entity_poly.pdbx_seq_one_letter_code
_entity_poly.pdbx_strand_id
1 'polypeptide(L)'
;MKIFAIVFASLFAFLAIVDSPSTPAASRTLITDVTIVSPENLDHIEKGNVLIEDGRIVSVERKAGTPKPVGATVVSGKGQFLIPGLIDSHVHLASVPGMSYEQADSKPGMIKEYFRQLPLSYLYYGYTAVVDLAVVDHKVLEHFREAPLHPDLYDCGESLPFANGYPMSFLPPTARFKFFPNFIYDPKQASSIPSEYKPEDHTPAMDVARVKASGGICVKSYFERGFAQDRNLPVIGPDVLADIRKSATQADLVLMMHANSFEAQKFAVAGNVDVIAHGMWNWGDLDGKTELPQEIKTLLDQIVEKKIGYQPTIQVMQGLRAYFDPEYLKIEAIPKVIPKEMLEWFNSPAGKWFKKELDDDETPDAAMLEMYERGPLRRVRQVVAYLASKDADFVFGTDTPSSPTYGNLPGSNGYLEMQQLQKAGLSLTQIFKAATISNARKFKIDSQLGTIEPGKIADLVLLEKSPLESLDAYDTIVTVWVHGKPVSRDSLAVNSNK
;
A
#
# COMPACT_ATOMS: atom_id res chain seq x y z
N MET A 1 -94.61 11.60 -19.74
CA MET A 1 -93.80 12.74 -20.17
C MET A 1 -92.46 12.70 -19.47
N LYS A 2 -91.43 12.26 -20.12
CA LYS A 2 -90.05 12.13 -19.56
C LYS A 2 -89.24 13.27 -20.16
N ILE A 3 -88.69 14.09 -19.29
CA ILE A 3 -87.78 15.18 -19.66
C ILE A 3 -86.35 14.65 -19.53
N PHE A 4 -85.62 14.69 -20.64
CA PHE A 4 -84.16 14.39 -20.69
C PHE A 4 -83.38 15.65 -20.29
N ALA A 5 -82.47 15.50 -19.29
CA ALA A 5 -81.47 16.50 -18.96
C ALA A 5 -80.16 16.09 -19.59
N ILE A 6 -79.56 16.91 -20.43
CA ILE A 6 -78.25 16.74 -21.05
C ILE A 6 -77.24 17.43 -20.14
N VAL A 7 -76.30 16.67 -19.62
CA VAL A 7 -75.14 17.19 -18.84
C VAL A 7 -73.94 17.30 -19.79
N PHE A 8 -73.46 18.51 -20.03
CA PHE A 8 -72.22 18.80 -20.72
C PHE A 8 -71.04 18.57 -19.71
N ALA A 9 -70.23 17.56 -19.93
CA ALA A 9 -68.95 17.35 -19.21
C ALA A 9 -67.81 18.03 -19.99
N SER A 10 -67.30 19.12 -19.46
CA SER A 10 -66.14 19.82 -19.99
C SER A 10 -64.84 19.05 -19.50
N LEU A 11 -64.13 18.47 -20.45
CA LEU A 11 -62.85 17.79 -20.23
C LEU A 11 -61.73 18.85 -20.16
N PHE A 12 -61.29 19.23 -19.00
CA PHE A 12 -60.04 19.97 -18.82
C PHE A 12 -58.84 18.97 -18.88
N ALA A 13 -58.12 18.98 -20.01
CA ALA A 13 -56.84 18.27 -20.10
C ALA A 13 -55.76 19.05 -19.32
N PHE A 14 -55.39 18.57 -18.14
CA PHE A 14 -54.17 19.01 -17.46
C PHE A 14 -52.97 18.42 -18.20
N LEU A 15 -52.25 19.25 -18.96
CA LEU A 15 -50.88 18.91 -19.39
C LEU A 15 -49.97 18.90 -18.13
N ALA A 16 -49.69 17.74 -17.61
CA ALA A 16 -48.62 17.57 -16.65
C ALA A 16 -47.29 17.74 -17.40
N ILE A 17 -46.63 18.87 -17.19
CA ILE A 17 -45.23 19.05 -17.57
C ILE A 17 -44.43 18.10 -16.63
N VAL A 18 -44.03 16.95 -17.18
CA VAL A 18 -43.06 16.06 -16.51
C VAL A 18 -41.72 16.74 -16.67
N ASP A 19 -41.26 17.45 -15.64
CA ASP A 19 -39.88 17.86 -15.55
C ASP A 19 -39.03 16.59 -15.58
N SER A 20 -38.38 16.32 -16.69
CA SER A 20 -37.36 15.30 -16.78
C SER A 20 -36.23 15.70 -15.82
N PRO A 21 -35.79 14.81 -14.91
CA PRO A 21 -34.66 15.13 -14.04
C PRO A 21 -33.49 15.49 -14.95
N SER A 22 -33.01 16.73 -14.83
CA SER A 22 -31.80 17.16 -15.52
C SER A 22 -30.66 16.26 -15.06
N THR A 23 -30.11 15.48 -15.97
CA THR A 23 -28.88 14.75 -15.74
C THR A 23 -27.85 15.76 -15.24
N PRO A 24 -27.19 15.53 -14.09
CA PRO A 24 -26.16 16.44 -13.62
C PRO A 24 -25.16 16.66 -14.75
N ALA A 25 -24.81 17.92 -15.01
CA ALA A 25 -23.84 18.24 -16.06
C ALA A 25 -22.54 17.49 -15.75
N ALA A 26 -21.99 16.76 -16.73
CA ALA A 26 -20.75 16.02 -16.63
C ALA A 26 -19.64 16.91 -16.04
N SER A 27 -18.96 16.45 -14.99
CA SER A 27 -17.86 17.20 -14.41
C SER A 27 -16.66 17.11 -15.34
N ARG A 28 -16.25 18.25 -15.93
CA ARG A 28 -15.16 18.33 -16.89
C ARG A 28 -14.00 19.15 -16.34
N THR A 29 -12.78 18.60 -16.40
CA THR A 29 -11.55 19.32 -16.08
C THR A 29 -10.57 19.19 -17.23
N LEU A 30 -10.01 20.32 -17.68
CA LEU A 30 -8.94 20.35 -18.68
C LEU A 30 -7.65 20.85 -17.99
N ILE A 31 -6.67 19.97 -17.84
CA ILE A 31 -5.32 20.34 -17.39
C ILE A 31 -4.53 20.74 -18.63
N THR A 32 -3.98 21.97 -18.66
CA THR A 32 -3.30 22.54 -19.83
C THR A 32 -1.83 22.82 -19.59
N ASP A 33 -1.04 22.79 -20.67
CA ASP A 33 0.39 23.18 -20.69
C ASP A 33 1.28 22.43 -19.69
N VAL A 34 0.89 21.22 -19.28
CA VAL A 34 1.59 20.40 -18.30
C VAL A 34 2.59 19.46 -18.98
N THR A 35 3.75 19.22 -18.37
CA THR A 35 4.66 18.16 -18.79
C THR A 35 4.12 16.82 -18.33
N ILE A 36 3.75 15.95 -19.27
CA ILE A 36 3.14 14.64 -18.98
C ILE A 36 4.24 13.60 -18.81
N VAL A 37 4.36 13.02 -17.61
CA VAL A 37 5.29 11.96 -17.26
C VAL A 37 4.52 10.69 -16.99
N SER A 38 4.40 9.82 -17.99
CA SER A 38 3.74 8.53 -17.86
C SER A 38 4.76 7.40 -18.04
N PRO A 39 4.74 6.34 -17.20
CA PRO A 39 5.77 5.30 -17.17
C PRO A 39 5.85 4.48 -18.47
N GLU A 40 4.81 4.50 -19.31
CA GLU A 40 4.79 3.84 -20.62
C GLU A 40 5.52 4.62 -21.71
N ASN A 41 5.83 5.90 -21.47
CA ASN A 41 6.32 6.79 -22.52
C ASN A 41 7.43 7.74 -22.02
N LEU A 42 8.37 7.21 -21.26
CA LEU A 42 9.45 8.00 -20.66
C LEU A 42 10.50 8.50 -21.70
N ASP A 43 10.56 7.88 -22.87
CA ASP A 43 11.43 8.32 -23.97
C ASP A 43 10.84 9.54 -24.71
N HIS A 44 9.56 9.87 -24.49
CA HIS A 44 8.83 10.95 -25.16
C HIS A 44 8.03 11.77 -24.13
N ILE A 45 8.76 12.45 -23.24
CA ILE A 45 8.16 13.37 -22.26
C ILE A 45 7.89 14.69 -22.97
N GLU A 46 6.60 15.01 -23.12
CA GLU A 46 6.15 16.18 -23.86
C GLU A 46 5.16 17.01 -23.05
N LYS A 47 5.08 18.29 -23.40
CA LYS A 47 3.99 19.15 -22.90
C LYS A 47 2.70 18.78 -23.60
N GLY A 48 1.62 18.79 -22.83
CA GLY A 48 0.32 18.43 -23.35
C GLY A 48 -0.82 18.93 -22.50
N ASN A 49 -2.02 18.45 -22.87
CA ASN A 49 -3.24 18.71 -22.17
C ASN A 49 -3.92 17.37 -21.85
N VAL A 50 -4.56 17.29 -20.69
CA VAL A 50 -5.31 16.12 -20.26
C VAL A 50 -6.75 16.55 -19.98
N LEU A 51 -7.70 15.95 -20.70
CA LEU A 51 -9.13 16.15 -20.46
C LEU A 51 -9.67 15.02 -19.57
N ILE A 52 -10.34 15.41 -18.52
CA ILE A 52 -11.00 14.54 -17.56
C ILE A 52 -12.51 14.79 -17.64
N GLU A 53 -13.30 13.72 -17.75
CA GLU A 53 -14.77 13.77 -17.65
C GLU A 53 -15.24 12.64 -16.72
N ASP A 54 -16.11 12.96 -15.79
CA ASP A 54 -16.76 12.01 -14.88
C ASP A 54 -15.76 11.03 -14.21
N GLY A 55 -14.63 11.58 -13.77
CA GLY A 55 -13.61 10.83 -13.04
C GLY A 55 -12.64 10.02 -13.90
N ARG A 56 -12.76 10.09 -15.25
CA ARG A 56 -11.88 9.35 -16.16
C ARG A 56 -11.12 10.28 -17.10
N ILE A 57 -9.95 9.83 -17.52
CA ILE A 57 -9.16 10.47 -18.57
C ILE A 57 -9.86 10.19 -19.91
N VAL A 58 -10.28 11.25 -20.62
CA VAL A 58 -10.94 11.15 -21.92
C VAL A 58 -9.96 11.32 -23.07
N SER A 59 -9.05 12.29 -22.95
CA SER A 59 -8.00 12.49 -23.94
C SER A 59 -6.69 12.97 -23.31
N VAL A 60 -5.60 12.61 -23.98
CA VAL A 60 -4.25 13.06 -23.68
C VAL A 60 -3.68 13.63 -24.97
N GLU A 61 -3.62 14.95 -25.10
CA GLU A 61 -3.16 15.63 -26.30
C GLU A 61 -1.78 16.23 -26.08
N ARG A 62 -0.82 15.81 -26.88
CA ARG A 62 0.60 16.23 -26.82
C ARG A 62 0.91 17.38 -27.77
N LYS A 63 -0.08 18.27 -28.01
CA LYS A 63 0.05 19.46 -28.84
C LYS A 63 -0.56 20.67 -28.15
N ALA A 64 0.11 21.83 -28.29
CA ALA A 64 -0.45 23.09 -27.84
C ALA A 64 -1.73 23.46 -28.65
N GLY A 65 -2.73 24.03 -27.99
CA GLY A 65 -3.88 24.62 -28.65
C GLY A 65 -5.17 23.77 -28.69
N THR A 66 -5.34 22.83 -27.77
CA THR A 66 -6.62 22.10 -27.62
C THR A 66 -7.74 23.08 -27.32
N PRO A 67 -8.85 23.08 -28.09
CA PRO A 67 -9.99 23.89 -27.76
C PRO A 67 -10.56 23.54 -26.38
N LYS A 68 -10.84 24.55 -25.57
CA LYS A 68 -11.49 24.35 -24.28
C LYS A 68 -12.88 23.76 -24.49
N PRO A 69 -13.19 22.56 -23.98
CA PRO A 69 -14.54 22.00 -24.02
C PRO A 69 -15.53 22.91 -23.28
N VAL A 70 -16.74 23.06 -23.80
CA VAL A 70 -17.78 23.86 -23.14
C VAL A 70 -18.05 23.30 -21.73
N GLY A 71 -18.06 24.19 -20.74
CA GLY A 71 -18.30 23.82 -19.33
C GLY A 71 -17.13 23.22 -18.59
N ALA A 72 -15.93 23.09 -19.20
CA ALA A 72 -14.76 22.54 -18.51
C ALA A 72 -14.11 23.57 -17.57
N THR A 73 -13.75 23.13 -16.36
CA THR A 73 -12.83 23.84 -15.48
C THR A 73 -11.42 23.70 -16.06
N VAL A 74 -10.70 24.81 -16.21
CA VAL A 74 -9.32 24.78 -16.73
C VAL A 74 -8.34 24.93 -15.58
N VAL A 75 -7.39 23.99 -15.50
CA VAL A 75 -6.25 24.00 -14.56
C VAL A 75 -4.99 24.16 -15.38
N SER A 76 -4.22 25.23 -15.13
CA SER A 76 -2.92 25.41 -15.78
C SER A 76 -1.85 24.62 -15.07
N GLY A 77 -1.17 23.74 -15.80
CA GLY A 77 0.02 23.00 -15.33
C GLY A 77 1.32 23.56 -15.90
N LYS A 78 1.33 24.83 -16.33
CA LYS A 78 2.50 25.44 -16.97
C LYS A 78 3.73 25.41 -16.06
N GLY A 79 4.79 24.74 -16.54
CA GLY A 79 6.03 24.57 -15.81
C GLY A 79 6.01 23.44 -14.78
N GLN A 80 4.91 22.69 -14.72
CA GLN A 80 4.68 21.59 -13.78
C GLN A 80 4.66 20.24 -14.50
N PHE A 81 4.71 19.16 -13.70
CA PHE A 81 4.78 17.78 -14.16
C PHE A 81 3.57 17.00 -13.67
N LEU A 82 2.87 16.34 -14.57
CA LEU A 82 1.72 15.50 -14.27
C LEU A 82 2.12 14.03 -14.35
N ILE A 83 1.91 13.31 -13.27
CA ILE A 83 2.17 11.87 -13.16
C ILE A 83 0.87 11.11 -12.85
N PRO A 84 0.80 9.78 -13.11
CA PRO A 84 -0.25 8.95 -12.54
C PRO A 84 -0.19 9.00 -11.01
N GLY A 85 -1.31 8.78 -10.36
CA GLY A 85 -1.33 8.56 -8.93
C GLY A 85 -0.42 7.39 -8.53
N LEU A 86 0.25 7.53 -7.39
CA LEU A 86 1.13 6.51 -6.84
C LEU A 86 0.32 5.38 -6.21
N ILE A 87 0.87 4.18 -6.24
CA ILE A 87 0.27 2.97 -5.66
C ILE A 87 1.20 2.45 -4.57
N ASP A 88 0.72 2.35 -3.33
CA ASP A 88 1.39 1.62 -2.25
C ASP A 88 0.76 0.24 -2.12
N SER A 89 1.45 -0.78 -2.60
CA SER A 89 0.89 -2.13 -2.66
C SER A 89 1.17 -2.99 -1.42
N HIS A 90 1.53 -2.37 -0.29
CA HIS A 90 1.72 -3.07 0.98
C HIS A 90 1.41 -2.17 2.17
N VAL A 91 0.15 -2.18 2.58
CA VAL A 91 -0.30 -1.46 3.78
C VAL A 91 -1.04 -2.38 4.74
N HIS A 92 -1.20 -1.93 5.98
CA HIS A 92 -1.92 -2.60 7.07
C HIS A 92 -2.82 -1.57 7.77
N LEU A 93 -3.95 -1.23 7.16
CA LEU A 93 -4.78 -0.08 7.57
C LEU A 93 -5.33 -0.18 8.99
N ALA A 94 -5.53 -1.39 9.52
CA ALA A 94 -6.02 -1.60 10.88
C ALA A 94 -4.93 -1.42 11.95
N SER A 95 -3.66 -1.32 11.56
CA SER A 95 -2.54 -1.11 12.48
C SER A 95 -2.44 0.34 12.93
N VAL A 96 -2.10 0.55 14.20
CA VAL A 96 -1.86 1.89 14.78
C VAL A 96 -0.38 2.02 15.12
N PRO A 97 0.36 2.93 14.48
CA PRO A 97 1.79 3.04 14.70
C PRO A 97 2.13 3.42 16.14
N GLY A 98 3.18 2.79 16.68
CA GLY A 98 3.71 3.09 18.02
C GLY A 98 2.83 2.66 19.19
N MET A 99 1.83 1.78 18.95
CA MET A 99 0.92 1.30 19.99
C MET A 99 0.75 -0.22 19.98
N SER A 100 0.65 -0.83 21.14
CA SER A 100 0.05 -2.16 21.29
C SER A 100 -1.47 -2.08 21.11
N TYR A 101 -2.10 -3.23 20.96
CA TYR A 101 -3.56 -3.33 20.85
C TYR A 101 -4.28 -2.73 22.08
N GLU A 102 -3.81 -3.06 23.29
CA GLU A 102 -4.38 -2.58 24.55
C GLU A 102 -4.17 -1.06 24.70
N GLN A 103 -3.04 -0.54 24.25
CA GLN A 103 -2.75 0.90 24.29
C GLN A 103 -3.69 1.66 23.36
N ALA A 104 -3.90 1.16 22.14
CA ALA A 104 -4.83 1.75 21.18
C ALA A 104 -6.27 1.75 21.71
N ASP A 105 -6.73 0.61 22.26
CA ASP A 105 -8.07 0.46 22.81
C ASP A 105 -8.33 1.40 24.02
N SER A 106 -7.28 1.73 24.76
CA SER A 106 -7.36 2.66 25.90
C SER A 106 -7.49 4.13 25.51
N LYS A 107 -7.33 4.50 24.23
CA LYS A 107 -7.27 5.89 23.73
C LYS A 107 -8.21 6.16 22.54
N PRO A 108 -9.51 5.88 22.66
CA PRO A 108 -10.43 5.88 21.51
C PRO A 108 -10.52 7.23 20.79
N GLY A 109 -10.37 8.36 21.50
CA GLY A 109 -10.39 9.70 20.90
C GLY A 109 -9.21 9.93 19.97
N MET A 110 -8.00 9.60 20.40
CA MET A 110 -6.78 9.72 19.60
C MET A 110 -6.81 8.78 18.38
N ILE A 111 -7.29 7.54 18.59
CA ILE A 111 -7.41 6.54 17.53
C ILE A 111 -8.43 6.97 16.46
N LYS A 112 -9.55 7.56 16.87
CA LYS A 112 -10.53 8.13 15.95
C LYS A 112 -9.93 9.22 15.06
N GLU A 113 -9.14 10.13 15.63
CA GLU A 113 -8.47 11.18 14.86
C GLU A 113 -7.38 10.62 13.93
N TYR A 114 -6.67 9.58 14.35
CA TYR A 114 -5.73 8.86 13.50
C TYR A 114 -6.43 8.26 12.27
N PHE A 115 -7.49 7.48 12.45
CA PHE A 115 -8.22 6.86 11.34
C PHE A 115 -8.91 7.89 10.43
N ARG A 116 -9.33 9.04 10.97
CA ARG A 116 -9.82 10.16 10.15
C ARG A 116 -8.72 10.73 9.25
N GLN A 117 -7.49 10.86 9.75
CA GLN A 117 -6.36 11.41 9.01
C GLN A 117 -5.71 10.38 8.07
N LEU A 118 -5.82 9.09 8.36
CA LEU A 118 -5.13 8.00 7.67
C LEU A 118 -5.26 8.06 6.13
N PRO A 119 -6.46 8.15 5.53
CA PRO A 119 -6.59 8.25 4.07
C PRO A 119 -5.97 9.53 3.51
N LEU A 120 -6.09 10.66 4.23
CA LEU A 120 -5.53 11.94 3.80
C LEU A 120 -4.00 11.93 3.82
N SER A 121 -3.40 11.18 4.74
CA SER A 121 -1.94 11.05 4.85
C SER A 121 -1.32 10.31 3.65
N TYR A 122 -1.98 9.30 3.11
CA TYR A 122 -1.58 8.67 1.86
C TYR A 122 -1.69 9.64 0.68
N LEU A 123 -2.83 10.33 0.55
CA LEU A 123 -3.07 11.30 -0.51
C LEU A 123 -2.09 12.49 -0.45
N TYR A 124 -1.67 12.92 0.75
CA TYR A 124 -0.69 14.00 0.95
C TYR A 124 0.63 13.73 0.21
N TYR A 125 1.01 12.45 0.07
CA TYR A 125 2.18 12.00 -0.67
C TYR A 125 1.85 11.45 -2.07
N GLY A 126 0.63 11.68 -2.56
CA GLY A 126 0.23 11.30 -3.90
C GLY A 126 -0.13 9.82 -4.09
N TYR A 127 -0.23 9.04 -3.01
CA TYR A 127 -0.72 7.66 -3.08
C TYR A 127 -2.24 7.68 -3.24
N THR A 128 -2.72 7.47 -4.46
CA THR A 128 -4.15 7.44 -4.80
C THR A 128 -4.72 6.03 -4.81
N ALA A 129 -3.88 5.02 -4.66
CA ALA A 129 -4.31 3.64 -4.48
C ALA A 129 -3.42 2.94 -3.43
N VAL A 130 -4.03 2.09 -2.62
CA VAL A 130 -3.36 1.27 -1.62
C VAL A 130 -3.86 -0.17 -1.67
N VAL A 131 -2.99 -1.15 -1.31
CA VAL A 131 -3.37 -2.56 -1.18
C VAL A 131 -3.11 -3.02 0.25
N ASP A 132 -4.17 -3.31 1.00
CA ASP A 132 -4.06 -3.92 2.34
C ASP A 132 -3.78 -5.42 2.20
N LEU A 133 -2.63 -5.87 2.72
CA LEU A 133 -2.20 -7.25 2.53
C LEU A 133 -2.73 -8.25 3.57
N ALA A 134 -3.32 -7.77 4.67
CA ALA A 134 -3.79 -8.64 5.73
C ALA A 134 -4.93 -7.98 6.51
N VAL A 135 -6.13 -8.14 6.02
CA VAL A 135 -7.32 -7.59 6.68
C VAL A 135 -7.54 -8.30 8.01
N VAL A 136 -7.43 -7.56 9.10
CA VAL A 136 -7.70 -8.04 10.45
C VAL A 136 -8.95 -7.41 11.08
N ASP A 137 -9.43 -6.30 10.52
CA ASP A 137 -10.69 -5.65 10.90
C ASP A 137 -11.38 -5.05 9.67
N HIS A 138 -12.42 -5.71 9.19
CA HIS A 138 -13.22 -5.25 8.05
C HIS A 138 -13.87 -3.89 8.25
N LYS A 139 -14.21 -3.52 9.51
CA LYS A 139 -14.81 -2.21 9.80
C LYS A 139 -13.85 -1.05 9.55
N VAL A 140 -12.56 -1.28 9.76
CA VAL A 140 -11.55 -0.25 9.43
C VAL A 140 -11.52 -0.01 7.93
N LEU A 141 -11.57 -1.07 7.10
CA LEU A 141 -11.60 -0.95 5.65
C LEU A 141 -12.90 -0.29 5.16
N GLU A 142 -14.05 -0.65 5.74
CA GLU A 142 -15.33 0.00 5.47
C GLU A 142 -15.24 1.50 5.78
N HIS A 143 -14.78 1.86 6.98
CA HIS A 143 -14.60 3.25 7.39
C HIS A 143 -13.63 4.02 6.48
N PHE A 144 -12.55 3.38 6.04
CA PHE A 144 -11.61 3.98 5.09
C PHE A 144 -12.28 4.27 3.74
N ARG A 145 -13.09 3.34 3.21
CA ARG A 145 -13.85 3.51 1.95
C ARG A 145 -14.98 4.54 2.07
N GLU A 146 -15.55 4.71 3.26
CA GLU A 146 -16.61 5.70 3.53
C GLU A 146 -16.07 7.12 3.77
N ALA A 147 -14.76 7.29 3.95
CA ALA A 147 -14.17 8.60 4.11
C ALA A 147 -14.48 9.45 2.86
N PRO A 148 -14.85 10.73 3.00
CA PRO A 148 -15.24 11.59 1.86
C PRO A 148 -14.14 11.74 0.81
N LEU A 149 -12.88 11.52 1.21
CA LEU A 149 -11.70 11.57 0.37
C LEU A 149 -10.71 10.49 0.84
N HIS A 150 -10.42 9.56 -0.02
CA HIS A 150 -9.52 8.43 0.27
C HIS A 150 -8.88 7.90 -1.03
N PRO A 151 -7.73 7.22 -0.94
CA PRO A 151 -7.20 6.39 -2.03
C PRO A 151 -8.17 5.26 -2.41
N ASP A 152 -8.08 4.77 -3.64
CA ASP A 152 -8.68 3.48 -4.00
C ASP A 152 -8.10 2.39 -3.11
N LEU A 153 -8.96 1.64 -2.45
CA LEU A 153 -8.58 0.56 -1.55
C LEU A 153 -8.83 -0.81 -2.17
N TYR A 154 -7.75 -1.50 -2.44
CA TYR A 154 -7.71 -2.93 -2.76
C TYR A 154 -7.23 -3.72 -1.53
N ASP A 155 -7.51 -5.01 -1.47
CA ASP A 155 -7.03 -5.85 -0.37
C ASP A 155 -6.76 -7.30 -0.81
N CYS A 156 -5.99 -8.03 0.02
CA CYS A 156 -5.76 -9.47 -0.10
C CYS A 156 -6.73 -10.28 0.78
N GLY A 157 -7.80 -9.65 1.31
CA GLY A 157 -8.66 -10.28 2.29
C GLY A 157 -7.90 -10.65 3.57
N GLU A 158 -8.46 -11.57 4.33
CA GLU A 158 -7.76 -12.15 5.48
C GLU A 158 -6.57 -12.99 5.01
N SER A 159 -5.40 -12.72 5.57
CA SER A 159 -4.16 -13.42 5.19
C SER A 159 -4.16 -14.89 5.65
N LEU A 160 -3.25 -15.70 5.10
CA LEU A 160 -3.12 -17.13 5.36
C LEU A 160 -1.86 -17.44 6.21
N PRO A 161 -1.82 -17.14 7.52
CA PRO A 161 -0.76 -17.61 8.40
C PRO A 161 -0.87 -19.11 8.65
N PHE A 162 0.25 -19.74 8.99
CA PHE A 162 0.24 -21.10 9.52
C PHE A 162 -0.15 -21.07 11.00
N ALA A 163 -0.93 -22.04 11.45
CA ALA A 163 -1.42 -22.09 12.83
C ALA A 163 -0.30 -21.82 13.84
N ASN A 164 -0.51 -20.86 14.75
CA ASN A 164 0.46 -20.35 15.73
C ASN A 164 1.80 -19.82 15.17
N GLY A 165 1.96 -19.77 13.85
CA GLY A 165 3.11 -19.15 13.19
C GLY A 165 3.03 -17.62 13.17
N TYR A 166 3.93 -16.99 12.41
CA TYR A 166 3.90 -15.56 12.16
C TYR A 166 2.72 -15.20 11.24
N PRO A 167 1.98 -14.10 11.47
CA PRO A 167 2.09 -13.12 12.56
C PRO A 167 1.23 -13.45 13.80
N MET A 168 0.52 -14.58 13.83
CA MET A 168 -0.32 -14.99 14.96
C MET A 168 0.47 -15.03 16.29
N SER A 169 1.76 -15.36 16.22
CA SER A 169 2.65 -15.45 17.39
C SER A 169 2.80 -14.15 18.17
N PHE A 170 2.54 -13.01 17.58
CA PHE A 170 2.55 -11.70 18.28
C PHE A 170 1.36 -11.50 19.22
N LEU A 171 0.32 -12.32 19.08
CA LEU A 171 -0.84 -12.26 19.93
C LEU A 171 -0.80 -13.33 21.03
N PRO A 172 -1.43 -13.05 22.19
CA PRO A 172 -1.67 -14.08 23.19
C PRO A 172 -2.39 -15.29 22.58
N PRO A 173 -2.09 -16.54 23.00
CA PRO A 173 -2.72 -17.74 22.42
C PRO A 173 -4.25 -17.70 22.35
N THR A 174 -4.89 -17.05 23.32
CA THR A 174 -6.36 -16.89 23.40
C THR A 174 -6.96 -15.95 22.37
N ALA A 175 -6.12 -15.12 21.70
CA ALA A 175 -6.56 -14.13 20.72
C ALA A 175 -6.22 -14.54 19.28
N ARG A 176 -5.22 -15.40 19.07
CA ARG A 176 -4.64 -15.72 17.75
C ARG A 176 -5.66 -16.06 16.69
N PHE A 177 -6.47 -17.08 16.96
CA PHE A 177 -7.44 -17.62 16.01
C PHE A 177 -8.65 -16.70 15.78
N LYS A 178 -8.96 -15.85 16.74
CA LYS A 178 -9.99 -14.84 16.60
C LYS A 178 -9.56 -13.70 15.68
N PHE A 179 -8.29 -13.27 15.78
CA PHE A 179 -7.74 -12.19 14.96
C PHE A 179 -7.30 -12.66 13.57
N PHE A 180 -6.94 -13.95 13.44
CA PHE A 180 -6.56 -14.56 12.18
C PHE A 180 -7.44 -15.79 11.93
N PRO A 181 -8.72 -15.59 11.59
CA PRO A 181 -9.66 -16.69 11.39
C PRO A 181 -9.38 -17.48 10.11
N ASN A 182 -8.66 -16.92 9.15
CA ASN A 182 -8.31 -17.53 7.86
C ASN A 182 -6.88 -18.11 7.90
N PHE A 183 -6.60 -19.05 8.79
CA PHE A 183 -5.29 -19.67 8.98
C PHE A 183 -5.21 -21.07 8.39
N ILE A 184 -4.03 -21.50 7.99
CA ILE A 184 -3.77 -22.89 7.55
C ILE A 184 -3.65 -23.80 8.78
N TYR A 185 -4.49 -24.82 8.85
CA TYR A 185 -4.49 -25.81 9.94
C TYR A 185 -3.24 -26.68 9.92
N ASP A 186 -2.63 -26.88 11.09
CA ASP A 186 -1.52 -27.81 11.28
C ASP A 186 -1.96 -28.99 12.15
N PRO A 187 -2.07 -30.21 11.60
CA PRO A 187 -2.42 -31.39 12.38
C PRO A 187 -1.46 -31.68 13.57
N LYS A 188 -0.20 -31.26 13.46
CA LYS A 188 0.79 -31.41 14.54
C LYS A 188 0.52 -30.50 15.73
N GLN A 189 -0.29 -29.47 15.55
CA GLN A 189 -0.66 -28.49 16.56
C GLN A 189 -2.13 -28.63 16.99
N ALA A 190 -2.82 -29.71 16.65
CA ALA A 190 -4.24 -29.92 16.92
C ALA A 190 -4.65 -29.69 18.39
N SER A 191 -3.74 -29.99 19.34
CA SER A 191 -4.01 -29.78 20.77
C SER A 191 -3.98 -28.31 21.22
N SER A 192 -3.41 -27.41 20.42
CA SER A 192 -3.31 -25.98 20.69
C SER A 192 -4.27 -25.14 19.86
N ILE A 193 -4.97 -25.75 18.90
CA ILE A 193 -6.02 -25.09 18.09
C ILE A 193 -7.36 -25.31 18.76
N PRO A 194 -8.17 -24.25 19.01
CA PRO A 194 -9.49 -24.41 19.60
C PRO A 194 -10.40 -25.35 18.79
N SER A 195 -11.19 -26.16 19.50
CA SER A 195 -11.94 -27.29 18.89
C SER A 195 -13.06 -26.88 17.93
N GLU A 196 -13.48 -25.64 17.95
CA GLU A 196 -14.41 -25.04 16.98
C GLU A 196 -13.84 -24.90 15.58
N TYR A 197 -12.51 -24.80 15.40
CA TYR A 197 -11.83 -24.73 14.09
C TYR A 197 -11.56 -26.13 13.59
N LYS A 198 -12.24 -26.52 12.52
CA LYS A 198 -12.13 -27.87 11.94
C LYS A 198 -11.05 -27.92 10.85
N PRO A 199 -10.24 -29.00 10.76
CA PRO A 199 -9.19 -29.13 9.76
C PRO A 199 -9.69 -28.94 8.33
N GLU A 200 -10.88 -29.44 8.02
CA GLU A 200 -11.51 -29.36 6.69
C GLU A 200 -11.87 -27.93 6.27
N ASP A 201 -12.09 -27.02 7.24
CA ASP A 201 -12.44 -25.63 6.99
C ASP A 201 -11.19 -24.72 6.84
N HIS A 202 -10.02 -25.23 7.18
CA HIS A 202 -8.76 -24.47 7.22
C HIS A 202 -7.68 -25.12 6.34
N THR A 203 -8.09 -25.49 5.13
CA THR A 203 -7.21 -25.97 4.07
C THR A 203 -6.82 -24.83 3.12
N PRO A 204 -5.68 -24.92 2.41
CA PRO A 204 -5.31 -23.91 1.42
C PRO A 204 -6.41 -23.55 0.43
N ALA A 205 -7.20 -24.55 -0.02
CA ALA A 205 -8.29 -24.33 -0.97
C ALA A 205 -9.45 -23.53 -0.34
N MET A 206 -9.84 -23.84 0.89
CA MET A 206 -10.90 -23.13 1.60
C MET A 206 -10.49 -21.71 1.95
N ASP A 207 -9.26 -21.53 2.42
CA ASP A 207 -8.74 -20.23 2.81
C ASP A 207 -8.63 -19.27 1.61
N VAL A 208 -8.11 -19.76 0.48
CA VAL A 208 -8.06 -18.97 -0.78
C VAL A 208 -9.47 -18.69 -1.32
N ALA A 209 -10.41 -19.63 -1.18
CA ALA A 209 -11.80 -19.42 -1.58
C ALA A 209 -12.47 -18.29 -0.76
N ARG A 210 -12.18 -18.18 0.54
CA ARG A 210 -12.65 -17.06 1.39
C ARG A 210 -12.10 -15.72 0.93
N VAL A 211 -10.79 -15.66 0.62
CA VAL A 211 -10.17 -14.46 0.05
C VAL A 211 -10.87 -14.05 -1.25
N LYS A 212 -11.12 -14.98 -2.14
CA LYS A 212 -11.83 -14.69 -3.40
C LYS A 212 -13.26 -14.22 -3.17
N ALA A 213 -13.96 -14.85 -2.25
CA ALA A 213 -15.35 -14.51 -1.92
C ALA A 213 -15.49 -13.12 -1.26
N SER A 214 -14.47 -12.67 -0.51
CA SER A 214 -14.45 -11.31 0.07
C SER A 214 -14.10 -10.22 -0.96
N GLY A 215 -13.75 -10.57 -2.19
CA GLY A 215 -13.34 -9.61 -3.22
C GLY A 215 -11.83 -9.30 -3.22
N GLY A 216 -11.04 -10.03 -2.44
CA GLY A 216 -9.59 -9.88 -2.41
C GLY A 216 -8.96 -10.12 -3.79
N ILE A 217 -7.93 -9.33 -4.13
CA ILE A 217 -7.20 -9.42 -5.41
C ILE A 217 -5.91 -10.24 -5.31
N CYS A 218 -5.50 -10.58 -4.11
CA CYS A 218 -4.26 -11.30 -3.82
C CYS A 218 -4.43 -12.21 -2.60
N VAL A 219 -3.48 -13.12 -2.43
CA VAL A 219 -3.35 -14.02 -1.28
C VAL A 219 -2.03 -13.69 -0.60
N LYS A 220 -2.04 -13.38 0.69
CA LYS A 220 -0.84 -13.18 1.51
C LYS A 220 -0.59 -14.38 2.39
N SER A 221 0.59 -15.00 2.27
CA SER A 221 1.06 -16.06 3.14
C SER A 221 2.46 -15.72 3.70
N TYR A 222 3.00 -16.55 4.59
CA TYR A 222 4.16 -16.21 5.39
C TYR A 222 5.13 -17.39 5.50
N PHE A 223 6.42 -17.06 5.45
CA PHE A 223 7.49 -17.93 5.90
C PHE A 223 8.41 -17.14 6.84
N GLU A 224 8.19 -17.26 8.15
CA GLU A 224 8.96 -16.56 9.18
C GLU A 224 9.16 -17.48 10.40
N ARG A 225 10.41 -17.77 10.71
CA ARG A 225 10.77 -18.61 11.86
C ARG A 225 10.90 -17.84 13.17
N GLY A 226 10.73 -16.52 13.14
CA GLY A 226 10.83 -15.64 14.30
C GLY A 226 12.00 -14.67 14.22
N PHE A 227 12.01 -13.74 15.16
CA PHE A 227 12.95 -12.64 15.25
C PHE A 227 13.90 -12.83 16.44
N ALA A 228 15.05 -12.18 16.40
CA ALA A 228 16.10 -12.26 17.42
C ALA A 228 16.57 -13.70 17.71
N GLN A 229 16.45 -14.16 18.95
CA GLN A 229 16.93 -15.47 19.39
C GLN A 229 15.91 -16.60 19.24
N ASP A 230 14.62 -16.28 19.27
CA ASP A 230 13.54 -17.28 19.09
C ASP A 230 13.18 -17.43 17.62
N ARG A 231 13.76 -18.43 16.97
CA ARG A 231 13.57 -18.73 15.55
C ARG A 231 12.92 -20.10 15.34
N ASN A 232 11.97 -20.46 16.19
CA ASN A 232 11.30 -21.75 16.18
C ASN A 232 9.81 -21.68 15.83
N LEU A 233 9.35 -20.56 15.28
CA LEU A 233 7.95 -20.44 14.86
C LEU A 233 7.64 -21.47 13.78
N PRO A 234 6.44 -22.08 13.83
CA PRO A 234 6.01 -23.01 12.80
C PRO A 234 5.83 -22.30 11.46
N VAL A 235 6.26 -22.96 10.40
CA VAL A 235 6.14 -22.48 9.01
C VAL A 235 5.49 -23.55 8.14
N ILE A 236 4.84 -23.12 7.06
CA ILE A 236 4.26 -24.06 6.08
C ILE A 236 5.34 -24.89 5.39
N GLY A 237 4.96 -26.13 5.02
CA GLY A 237 5.80 -27.00 4.20
C GLY A 237 5.63 -26.75 2.70
N PRO A 238 6.53 -27.32 1.87
CA PRO A 238 6.46 -27.19 0.41
C PRO A 238 5.14 -27.67 -0.19
N ASP A 239 4.54 -28.74 0.34
CA ASP A 239 3.26 -29.28 -0.14
C ASP A 239 2.12 -28.29 0.11
N VAL A 240 2.08 -27.67 1.30
CA VAL A 240 1.10 -26.64 1.63
C VAL A 240 1.23 -25.42 0.72
N LEU A 241 2.48 -24.96 0.47
CA LEU A 241 2.71 -23.85 -0.46
C LEU A 241 2.28 -24.21 -1.90
N ALA A 242 2.51 -25.44 -2.34
CA ALA A 242 2.06 -25.91 -3.66
C ALA A 242 0.53 -25.89 -3.77
N ASP A 243 -0.19 -26.28 -2.70
CA ASP A 243 -1.65 -26.23 -2.66
C ASP A 243 -2.18 -24.79 -2.61
N ILE A 244 -1.53 -23.87 -1.86
CA ILE A 244 -1.84 -22.44 -1.90
C ILE A 244 -1.64 -21.90 -3.31
N ARG A 245 -0.49 -22.19 -3.97
CA ARG A 245 -0.19 -21.74 -5.33
C ARG A 245 -1.24 -22.22 -6.33
N LYS A 246 -1.60 -23.51 -6.26
CA LYS A 246 -2.63 -24.09 -7.10
C LYS A 246 -3.97 -23.40 -6.93
N SER A 247 -4.40 -23.20 -5.69
CA SER A 247 -5.68 -22.58 -5.36
C SER A 247 -5.71 -21.10 -5.79
N ALA A 248 -4.63 -20.35 -5.54
CA ALA A 248 -4.51 -18.96 -5.98
C ALA A 248 -4.56 -18.84 -7.51
N THR A 249 -3.90 -19.76 -8.24
CA THR A 249 -3.96 -19.80 -9.72
C THR A 249 -5.37 -20.06 -10.22
N GLN A 250 -6.09 -21.02 -9.62
CA GLN A 250 -7.47 -21.34 -10.00
C GLN A 250 -8.45 -20.17 -9.71
N ALA A 251 -8.18 -19.41 -8.66
CA ALA A 251 -8.96 -18.23 -8.28
C ALA A 251 -8.57 -16.96 -9.06
N ASP A 252 -7.54 -17.01 -9.90
CA ASP A 252 -6.93 -15.86 -10.58
C ASP A 252 -6.45 -14.77 -9.61
N LEU A 253 -5.83 -15.18 -8.48
CA LEU A 253 -5.28 -14.31 -7.45
C LEU A 253 -3.75 -14.28 -7.49
N VAL A 254 -3.18 -13.11 -7.19
CA VAL A 254 -1.73 -12.93 -7.00
C VAL A 254 -1.31 -13.58 -5.69
N LEU A 255 -0.27 -14.41 -5.69
CA LEU A 255 0.28 -15.00 -4.48
C LEU A 255 1.47 -14.21 -3.99
N MET A 256 1.34 -13.59 -2.82
CA MET A 256 2.42 -12.89 -2.14
C MET A 256 2.90 -13.67 -0.93
N MET A 257 4.21 -13.62 -0.69
CA MET A 257 4.80 -14.27 0.48
C MET A 257 5.68 -13.31 1.28
N HIS A 258 5.43 -13.22 2.58
CA HIS A 258 6.37 -12.66 3.53
C HIS A 258 7.62 -13.53 3.58
N ALA A 259 8.77 -13.00 3.17
CA ALA A 259 10.01 -13.74 3.06
C ALA A 259 11.24 -12.81 3.19
N ASN A 260 11.62 -12.49 4.42
CA ASN A 260 12.67 -11.52 4.74
C ASN A 260 14.07 -12.12 4.92
N SER A 261 14.19 -13.45 4.80
CA SER A 261 15.44 -14.18 4.96
C SER A 261 15.84 -14.96 3.72
N PHE A 262 17.13 -15.33 3.62
CA PHE A 262 17.64 -16.16 2.53
C PHE A 262 16.89 -17.50 2.45
N GLU A 263 16.63 -18.15 3.59
CA GLU A 263 15.84 -19.39 3.66
C GLU A 263 14.42 -19.17 3.11
N ALA A 264 13.74 -18.11 3.58
CA ALA A 264 12.38 -17.80 3.19
C ALA A 264 12.27 -17.48 1.69
N GLN A 265 13.21 -16.71 1.14
CA GLN A 265 13.18 -16.40 -0.29
C GLN A 265 13.49 -17.61 -1.17
N LYS A 266 14.40 -18.51 -0.74
CA LYS A 266 14.57 -19.82 -1.41
C LYS A 266 13.26 -20.61 -1.46
N PHE A 267 12.55 -20.64 -0.34
CA PHE A 267 11.25 -21.33 -0.23
C PHE A 267 10.20 -20.68 -1.16
N ALA A 268 10.10 -19.35 -1.14
CA ALA A 268 9.17 -18.60 -2.00
C ALA A 268 9.45 -18.81 -3.50
N VAL A 269 10.73 -18.77 -3.91
CA VAL A 269 11.15 -19.01 -5.31
C VAL A 269 10.84 -20.44 -5.75
N ALA A 270 11.06 -21.45 -4.88
CA ALA A 270 10.70 -22.83 -5.15
C ALA A 270 9.19 -23.02 -5.30
N GLY A 271 8.38 -22.28 -4.52
CA GLY A 271 6.91 -22.29 -4.59
C GLY A 271 6.31 -21.44 -5.71
N ASN A 272 7.12 -20.83 -6.58
CA ASN A 272 6.68 -19.96 -7.68
C ASN A 272 5.64 -18.91 -7.25
N VAL A 273 5.94 -18.16 -6.18
CA VAL A 273 5.10 -17.04 -5.77
C VAL A 273 5.19 -15.90 -6.80
N ASP A 274 4.15 -15.06 -6.88
CA ASP A 274 4.14 -13.94 -7.81
C ASP A 274 4.91 -12.72 -7.28
N VAL A 275 4.91 -12.55 -5.92
CA VAL A 275 5.60 -11.45 -5.26
C VAL A 275 6.27 -11.94 -3.97
N ILE A 276 7.54 -11.58 -3.79
CA ILE A 276 8.26 -11.68 -2.53
C ILE A 276 8.12 -10.34 -1.81
N ALA A 277 7.42 -10.35 -0.67
CA ALA A 277 7.34 -9.22 0.23
C ALA A 277 8.51 -9.27 1.22
N HIS A 278 9.12 -8.13 1.37
CA HIS A 278 10.29 -7.77 2.14
C HIS A 278 11.63 -8.09 1.47
N GLY A 279 12.56 -7.20 1.73
CA GLY A 279 13.95 -7.38 1.34
C GLY A 279 14.65 -8.43 2.17
N MET A 280 15.70 -9.01 1.64
CA MET A 280 16.50 -10.04 2.32
C MET A 280 17.48 -9.38 3.31
N TRP A 281 17.01 -8.99 4.49
CA TRP A 281 17.85 -8.41 5.54
C TRP A 281 18.47 -9.45 6.49
N ASN A 282 18.04 -10.72 6.43
CA ASN A 282 18.57 -11.84 7.18
C ASN A 282 19.14 -12.89 6.21
N TRP A 283 20.45 -13.12 6.25
CA TRP A 283 21.14 -14.07 5.40
C TRP A 283 21.43 -15.41 6.11
N GLY A 284 20.99 -15.57 7.38
CA GLY A 284 21.25 -16.76 8.19
C GLY A 284 22.75 -16.93 8.47
N ASP A 285 23.29 -18.12 8.19
CA ASP A 285 24.70 -18.42 8.40
C ASP A 285 25.65 -17.52 7.59
N LEU A 286 25.13 -16.80 6.60
CA LEU A 286 25.90 -15.86 5.78
C LEU A 286 25.91 -14.42 6.30
N ASP A 287 25.22 -14.13 7.41
CA ASP A 287 25.08 -12.77 7.98
C ASP A 287 26.40 -12.05 8.23
N GLY A 288 27.45 -12.82 8.58
CA GLY A 288 28.80 -12.29 8.80
C GLY A 288 29.57 -11.89 7.55
N LYS A 289 29.04 -12.20 6.34
CA LYS A 289 29.70 -11.80 5.09
C LYS A 289 29.51 -10.31 4.84
N THR A 290 30.58 -9.64 4.39
CA THR A 290 30.56 -8.20 4.06
C THR A 290 30.09 -7.95 2.62
N GLU A 291 30.41 -8.87 1.71
CA GLU A 291 30.00 -8.83 0.30
C GLU A 291 28.83 -9.78 0.06
N LEU A 292 28.04 -9.49 -0.98
CA LEU A 292 26.90 -10.31 -1.39
C LEU A 292 27.39 -11.72 -1.81
N PRO A 293 27.03 -12.78 -1.06
CA PRO A 293 27.50 -14.15 -1.33
C PRO A 293 26.99 -14.70 -2.68
N GLN A 294 27.76 -15.61 -3.27
CA GLN A 294 27.42 -16.21 -4.57
C GLN A 294 26.12 -17.04 -4.49
N GLU A 295 25.87 -17.69 -3.38
CA GLU A 295 24.65 -18.47 -3.14
C GLU A 295 23.41 -17.60 -3.18
N ILE A 296 23.51 -16.37 -2.63
CA ILE A 296 22.43 -15.38 -2.69
C ILE A 296 22.28 -14.87 -4.13
N LYS A 297 23.37 -14.52 -4.81
CA LYS A 297 23.31 -14.06 -6.23
C LYS A 297 22.61 -15.10 -7.11
N THR A 298 22.90 -16.39 -6.92
CA THR A 298 22.25 -17.47 -7.66
C THR A 298 20.73 -17.50 -7.42
N LEU A 299 20.28 -17.25 -6.20
CA LEU A 299 18.85 -17.14 -5.90
C LEU A 299 18.22 -15.89 -6.54
N LEU A 300 18.93 -14.75 -6.48
CA LEU A 300 18.46 -13.49 -7.09
C LEU A 300 18.35 -13.61 -8.61
N ASP A 301 19.27 -14.31 -9.27
CA ASP A 301 19.16 -14.60 -10.71
C ASP A 301 17.91 -15.41 -11.04
N GLN A 302 17.49 -16.36 -10.18
CA GLN A 302 16.23 -17.09 -10.34
C GLN A 302 14.99 -16.19 -10.15
N ILE A 303 15.05 -15.22 -9.21
CA ILE A 303 13.98 -14.23 -9.03
C ILE A 303 13.78 -13.43 -10.32
N VAL A 304 14.88 -12.97 -10.93
CA VAL A 304 14.87 -12.23 -12.19
C VAL A 304 14.33 -13.08 -13.34
N GLU A 305 14.86 -14.30 -13.51
CA GLU A 305 14.47 -15.24 -14.56
C GLU A 305 12.97 -15.57 -14.50
N LYS A 306 12.45 -15.83 -13.29
CA LYS A 306 11.04 -16.15 -13.06
C LYS A 306 10.13 -14.92 -13.06
N LYS A 307 10.67 -13.72 -13.18
CA LYS A 307 9.93 -12.43 -13.10
C LYS A 307 9.08 -12.33 -11.83
N ILE A 308 9.61 -12.81 -10.71
CA ILE A 308 8.96 -12.64 -9.41
C ILE A 308 9.07 -11.18 -9.00
N GLY A 309 7.95 -10.56 -8.66
CA GLY A 309 7.93 -9.19 -8.14
C GLY A 309 8.70 -9.11 -6.82
N TYR A 310 9.61 -8.15 -6.72
CA TYR A 310 10.41 -7.95 -5.50
C TYR A 310 10.01 -6.65 -4.81
N GLN A 311 9.50 -6.76 -3.58
CA GLN A 311 9.00 -5.64 -2.79
C GLN A 311 9.91 -5.42 -1.57
N PRO A 312 10.91 -4.53 -1.63
CA PRO A 312 11.99 -4.46 -0.64
C PRO A 312 11.57 -4.04 0.76
N THR A 313 10.65 -3.08 0.90
CA THR A 313 10.23 -2.50 2.19
C THR A 313 11.41 -2.18 3.13
N ILE A 314 12.46 -1.55 2.60
CA ILE A 314 13.71 -1.27 3.35
C ILE A 314 13.42 -0.38 4.56
N GLN A 315 12.42 0.50 4.42
CA GLN A 315 12.02 1.45 5.44
C GLN A 315 11.52 0.75 6.72
N VAL A 316 11.10 -0.52 6.66
CA VAL A 316 10.77 -1.30 7.86
C VAL A 316 11.99 -1.36 8.80
N MET A 317 13.16 -1.73 8.28
CA MET A 317 14.40 -1.77 9.08
C MET A 317 14.87 -0.38 9.50
N GLN A 318 14.69 0.61 8.64
CA GLN A 318 15.00 2.01 8.96
C GLN A 318 14.03 2.55 10.04
N GLY A 319 12.78 2.13 10.02
CA GLY A 319 11.76 2.49 11.02
C GLY A 319 12.07 1.89 12.41
N LEU A 320 12.62 0.67 12.48
CA LEU A 320 13.12 0.12 13.73
C LEU A 320 14.34 0.91 14.24
N ARG A 321 15.27 1.22 13.35
CA ARG A 321 16.43 2.07 13.64
C ARG A 321 16.01 3.47 14.16
N ALA A 322 14.87 4.00 13.70
CA ALA A 322 14.36 5.32 14.07
C ALA A 322 14.08 5.47 15.58
N TYR A 323 13.86 4.40 16.32
CA TYR A 323 13.72 4.45 17.79
C TYR A 323 15.00 4.91 18.51
N PHE A 324 16.14 4.73 17.88
CA PHE A 324 17.47 5.11 18.39
C PHE A 324 17.95 6.44 17.80
N ASP A 325 17.18 7.06 16.87
CA ASP A 325 17.52 8.30 16.20
C ASP A 325 16.69 9.47 16.77
N PRO A 326 17.29 10.37 17.57
CA PRO A 326 16.56 11.50 18.18
C PRO A 326 16.06 12.53 17.16
N GLU A 327 16.53 12.47 15.91
CA GLU A 327 16.13 13.39 14.84
C GLU A 327 14.92 12.89 14.05
N TYR A 328 14.56 11.60 14.16
CA TYR A 328 13.51 11.01 13.33
C TYR A 328 12.16 11.75 13.47
N LEU A 329 11.66 11.93 14.70
CA LEU A 329 10.37 12.60 14.94
C LEU A 329 10.41 14.13 14.67
N LYS A 330 11.58 14.69 14.35
CA LYS A 330 11.76 16.09 13.97
C LYS A 330 11.66 16.31 12.46
N ILE A 331 11.50 15.26 11.65
CA ILE A 331 11.29 15.36 10.21
C ILE A 331 10.06 16.25 9.96
N GLU A 332 10.24 17.32 9.19
CA GLU A 332 9.24 18.38 8.99
C GLU A 332 7.89 17.85 8.47
N ALA A 333 7.92 16.81 7.67
CA ALA A 333 6.73 16.22 7.06
C ALA A 333 5.86 15.40 8.03
N ILE A 334 6.42 14.89 9.13
CA ILE A 334 5.68 14.01 10.06
C ILE A 334 4.47 14.73 10.68
N PRO A 335 4.56 15.97 11.19
CA PRO A 335 3.41 16.71 11.72
C PRO A 335 2.33 17.03 10.67
N LYS A 336 2.62 16.89 9.39
CA LYS A 336 1.65 17.10 8.31
C LYS A 336 0.71 15.90 8.11
N VAL A 337 1.15 14.72 8.51
CA VAL A 337 0.44 13.45 8.25
C VAL A 337 0.00 12.71 9.52
N ILE A 338 0.50 13.08 10.69
CA ILE A 338 0.16 12.44 11.95
C ILE A 338 -0.48 13.44 12.91
N PRO A 339 -1.65 13.11 13.54
CA PRO A 339 -2.29 13.96 14.52
C PRO A 339 -1.37 14.32 15.69
N LYS A 340 -1.50 15.56 16.18
CA LYS A 340 -0.64 16.09 17.24
C LYS A 340 -0.60 15.22 18.49
N GLU A 341 -1.74 14.70 18.92
CA GLU A 341 -1.82 13.85 20.11
C GLU A 341 -1.02 12.54 19.96
N MET A 342 -0.94 11.99 18.74
CA MET A 342 -0.08 10.83 18.47
C MET A 342 1.40 11.18 18.49
N LEU A 343 1.79 12.37 18.01
CA LEU A 343 3.19 12.83 18.11
C LEU A 343 3.59 13.04 19.57
N GLU A 344 2.70 13.58 20.39
CA GLU A 344 2.90 13.70 21.83
C GLU A 344 3.04 12.32 22.49
N TRP A 345 2.21 11.36 22.08
CA TRP A 345 2.31 9.98 22.53
C TRP A 345 3.66 9.35 22.17
N PHE A 346 4.13 9.44 20.93
CA PHE A 346 5.43 8.89 20.50
C PHE A 346 6.60 9.43 21.31
N ASN A 347 6.53 10.69 21.72
CA ASN A 347 7.56 11.36 22.55
C ASN A 347 7.45 11.00 24.04
N SER A 348 6.35 10.41 24.49
CA SER A 348 6.14 10.04 25.89
C SER A 348 6.91 8.76 26.28
N PRO A 349 7.20 8.56 27.58
CA PRO A 349 7.79 7.29 28.04
C PRO A 349 6.95 6.06 27.67
N ALA A 350 5.62 6.19 27.71
CA ALA A 350 4.72 5.11 27.35
C ALA A 350 4.74 4.81 25.83
N GLY A 351 4.88 5.83 24.97
CA GLY A 351 4.98 5.65 23.52
C GLY A 351 6.32 5.08 23.06
N LYS A 352 7.34 5.13 23.92
CA LYS A 352 8.67 4.53 23.66
C LYS A 352 8.77 3.08 24.13
N TRP A 353 7.68 2.45 24.52
CA TRP A 353 7.67 1.09 25.07
C TRP A 353 8.37 0.07 24.13
N PHE A 354 8.14 0.19 22.83
CA PHE A 354 8.71 -0.76 21.87
C PHE A 354 10.22 -0.62 21.70
N LYS A 355 10.81 0.54 22.04
CA LYS A 355 12.26 0.67 22.11
C LYS A 355 12.87 -0.35 23.06
N LYS A 356 12.21 -0.59 24.22
CA LYS A 356 12.65 -1.57 25.21
C LYS A 356 12.51 -3.01 24.73
N GLU A 357 11.50 -3.30 23.90
CA GLU A 357 11.36 -4.62 23.27
C GLU A 357 12.47 -4.86 22.21
N LEU A 358 12.99 -3.80 21.61
CA LEU A 358 14.10 -3.89 20.65
C LEU A 358 15.46 -4.00 21.35
N ASP A 359 15.60 -3.37 22.48
CA ASP A 359 16.83 -3.36 23.30
C ASP A 359 16.47 -2.83 24.71
N ASP A 360 16.76 -3.61 25.75
CA ASP A 360 16.43 -3.32 27.17
C ASP A 360 17.21 -2.12 27.76
N ASP A 361 17.50 -1.08 26.94
CA ASP A 361 18.35 0.06 27.28
C ASP A 361 19.80 -0.31 27.65
N GLU A 362 20.25 -1.50 27.26
CA GLU A 362 21.59 -2.02 27.56
C GLU A 362 22.64 -1.50 26.57
N THR A 363 22.21 -1.21 25.32
CA THR A 363 23.09 -0.78 24.24
C THR A 363 22.96 0.73 23.99
N PRO A 364 24.06 1.50 23.92
CA PRO A 364 23.98 2.92 23.54
C PRO A 364 23.31 3.14 22.18
N ASP A 365 22.46 4.14 22.07
CA ASP A 365 21.71 4.47 20.82
C ASP A 365 22.64 4.53 19.59
N ALA A 366 23.81 5.13 19.72
CA ALA A 366 24.80 5.19 18.64
C ALA A 366 25.26 3.82 18.15
N ALA A 367 25.43 2.86 19.06
CA ALA A 367 25.82 1.48 18.71
C ALA A 367 24.65 0.75 18.03
N MET A 368 23.41 0.96 18.48
CA MET A 368 22.21 0.43 17.83
C MET A 368 22.06 0.99 16.40
N LEU A 369 22.24 2.30 16.21
CA LEU A 369 22.22 2.92 14.89
C LEU A 369 23.24 2.29 13.94
N GLU A 370 24.45 2.02 14.44
CA GLU A 370 25.52 1.38 13.66
C GLU A 370 25.21 -0.11 13.38
N MET A 371 24.65 -0.84 14.34
CA MET A 371 24.24 -2.22 14.19
C MET A 371 23.20 -2.40 13.06
N TYR A 372 22.17 -1.57 13.04
CA TYR A 372 21.18 -1.58 11.96
C TYR A 372 21.81 -1.25 10.60
N GLU A 373 22.68 -0.22 10.54
CA GLU A 373 23.30 0.22 9.29
C GLU A 373 24.26 -0.82 8.72
N ARG A 374 25.14 -1.42 9.55
CA ARG A 374 26.12 -2.42 9.12
C ARG A 374 25.54 -3.83 8.99
N GLY A 375 24.42 -4.10 9.62
CA GLY A 375 23.74 -5.39 9.61
C GLY A 375 22.63 -5.44 8.55
N PRO A 376 21.35 -5.41 8.97
CA PRO A 376 20.21 -5.66 8.09
C PRO A 376 20.09 -4.66 6.95
N LEU A 377 20.33 -3.36 7.18
CA LEU A 377 20.25 -2.34 6.13
C LEU A 377 21.32 -2.52 5.05
N ARG A 378 22.56 -2.84 5.42
CA ARG A 378 23.62 -3.18 4.46
C ARG A 378 23.22 -4.37 3.61
N ARG A 379 22.75 -5.46 4.24
CA ARG A 379 22.39 -6.70 3.55
C ARG A 379 21.27 -6.48 2.55
N VAL A 380 20.16 -5.85 2.94
CA VAL A 380 19.05 -5.61 2.03
C VAL A 380 19.45 -4.68 0.89
N ARG A 381 20.26 -3.63 1.14
CA ARG A 381 20.73 -2.73 0.07
C ARG A 381 21.62 -3.44 -0.94
N GLN A 382 22.49 -4.37 -0.52
CA GLN A 382 23.30 -5.16 -1.45
C GLN A 382 22.44 -6.08 -2.33
N VAL A 383 21.41 -6.70 -1.78
CA VAL A 383 20.43 -7.51 -2.53
C VAL A 383 19.70 -6.66 -3.54
N VAL A 384 19.17 -5.51 -3.10
CA VAL A 384 18.42 -4.59 -3.96
C VAL A 384 19.31 -4.00 -5.05
N ALA A 385 20.56 -3.61 -4.75
CA ALA A 385 21.53 -3.16 -5.74
C ALA A 385 21.79 -4.21 -6.83
N TYR A 386 21.95 -5.47 -6.43
CA TYR A 386 22.15 -6.56 -7.39
C TYR A 386 20.93 -6.74 -8.31
N LEU A 387 19.72 -6.78 -7.73
CA LEU A 387 18.47 -6.88 -8.47
C LEU A 387 18.25 -5.68 -9.40
N ALA A 388 18.56 -4.46 -8.94
CA ALA A 388 18.47 -3.25 -9.75
C ALA A 388 19.41 -3.29 -10.97
N SER A 389 20.62 -3.84 -10.80
CA SER A 389 21.59 -4.02 -11.89
C SER A 389 21.14 -5.03 -12.95
N LYS A 390 20.16 -5.89 -12.61
CA LYS A 390 19.57 -6.91 -13.48
C LYS A 390 18.21 -6.50 -14.04
N ASP A 391 17.78 -5.27 -13.78
CA ASP A 391 16.44 -4.76 -14.14
C ASP A 391 15.30 -5.69 -13.68
N ALA A 392 15.39 -6.14 -12.42
CA ALA A 392 14.38 -7.01 -11.81
C ALA A 392 13.01 -6.32 -11.76
N ASP A 393 11.95 -7.10 -11.64
CA ASP A 393 10.56 -6.63 -11.52
C ASP A 393 10.31 -6.09 -10.10
N PHE A 394 10.62 -4.81 -9.86
CA PHE A 394 10.37 -4.18 -8.58
C PHE A 394 8.89 -3.79 -8.42
N VAL A 395 8.36 -4.11 -7.26
CA VAL A 395 7.01 -3.78 -6.79
C VAL A 395 7.15 -2.85 -5.59
N PHE A 396 6.50 -1.70 -5.62
CA PHE A 396 6.59 -0.72 -4.55
C PHE A 396 5.57 -1.01 -3.44
N GLY A 397 6.03 -1.05 -2.21
CA GLY A 397 5.19 -1.17 -1.02
C GLY A 397 5.97 -0.77 0.23
N THR A 398 5.28 -0.31 1.27
CA THR A 398 5.89 0.30 2.45
C THR A 398 5.78 -0.54 3.72
N ASP A 399 4.86 -1.50 3.77
CA ASP A 399 4.50 -2.25 4.98
C ASP A 399 3.99 -1.32 6.10
N THR A 400 3.13 -0.36 5.73
CA THR A 400 2.71 0.73 6.62
C THR A 400 1.22 0.68 6.95
N PRO A 401 0.83 0.96 8.20
CA PRO A 401 1.68 1.03 9.40
C PRO A 401 2.17 -0.35 9.81
N SER A 402 3.46 -0.55 10.01
CA SER A 402 3.94 -1.76 10.64
C SER A 402 3.96 -1.54 12.15
N SER A 403 2.86 -1.92 12.78
CA SER A 403 2.73 -1.92 14.23
C SER A 403 3.73 -2.93 14.83
N PRO A 404 4.33 -2.63 15.96
CA PRO A 404 4.07 -1.52 16.89
C PRO A 404 4.99 -0.30 16.70
N THR A 405 5.71 -0.18 15.60
CA THR A 405 6.68 0.92 15.41
C THR A 405 6.02 2.23 14.96
N TYR A 406 6.48 3.35 15.51
CA TYR A 406 6.19 4.69 14.97
C TYR A 406 7.17 5.10 13.86
N GLY A 407 8.14 4.27 13.54
CA GLY A 407 9.11 4.55 12.47
C GLY A 407 8.56 4.36 11.06
N ASN A 408 7.32 3.86 10.91
CA ASN A 408 6.64 3.61 9.64
C ASN A 408 5.26 4.26 9.65
N LEU A 409 5.18 5.50 9.17
CA LEU A 409 3.99 6.34 9.25
C LEU A 409 3.28 6.46 7.89
N PRO A 410 1.94 6.47 7.85
CA PRO A 410 1.17 6.52 6.60
C PRO A 410 1.58 7.68 5.70
N GLY A 411 1.69 7.40 4.40
CA GLY A 411 2.08 8.36 3.37
C GLY A 411 3.57 8.73 3.41
N SER A 412 4.06 9.29 4.51
CA SER A 412 5.47 9.69 4.63
C SER A 412 6.45 8.53 4.48
N ASN A 413 6.05 7.34 4.92
CA ASN A 413 6.86 6.13 4.77
C ASN A 413 7.13 5.79 3.29
N GLY A 414 6.17 6.08 2.41
CA GLY A 414 6.36 5.87 0.98
C GLY A 414 7.47 6.76 0.40
N TYR A 415 7.52 8.02 0.79
CA TYR A 415 8.61 8.90 0.38
C TYR A 415 9.97 8.44 0.96
N LEU A 416 9.99 8.02 2.22
CA LEU A 416 11.19 7.49 2.87
C LEU A 416 11.65 6.17 2.22
N GLU A 417 10.73 5.27 1.84
CA GLU A 417 11.06 4.04 1.10
C GLU A 417 11.68 4.37 -0.26
N MET A 418 11.14 5.34 -1.02
CA MET A 418 11.75 5.78 -2.28
C MET A 418 13.20 6.25 -2.09
N GLN A 419 13.49 6.98 -1.00
CA GLN A 419 14.86 7.39 -0.65
C GLN A 419 15.75 6.17 -0.33
N GLN A 420 15.24 5.17 0.39
CA GLN A 420 15.99 3.94 0.65
C GLN A 420 16.26 3.16 -0.63
N LEU A 421 15.28 3.07 -1.54
CA LEU A 421 15.45 2.40 -2.84
C LEU A 421 16.51 3.11 -3.70
N GLN A 422 16.51 4.43 -3.76
CA GLN A 422 17.56 5.19 -4.45
C GLN A 422 18.93 4.96 -3.81
N LYS A 423 19.02 5.00 -2.47
CA LYS A 423 20.25 4.71 -1.72
C LYS A 423 20.74 3.27 -1.95
N ALA A 424 19.83 2.35 -2.23
CA ALA A 424 20.12 0.96 -2.58
C ALA A 424 20.46 0.76 -4.07
N GLY A 425 20.43 1.82 -4.89
CA GLY A 425 20.90 1.77 -6.28
C GLY A 425 19.82 1.72 -7.36
N LEU A 426 18.53 1.81 -7.01
CA LEU A 426 17.49 1.98 -8.01
C LEU A 426 17.60 3.37 -8.66
N SER A 427 17.44 3.43 -9.97
CA SER A 427 17.25 4.68 -10.69
C SER A 427 15.88 5.30 -10.38
N LEU A 428 15.76 6.62 -10.55
CA LEU A 428 14.49 7.34 -10.40
C LEU A 428 13.39 6.74 -11.30
N THR A 429 13.77 6.31 -12.51
CA THR A 429 12.85 5.63 -13.44
C THR A 429 12.35 4.29 -12.90
N GLN A 430 13.21 3.47 -12.30
CA GLN A 430 12.81 2.20 -11.70
C GLN A 430 11.88 2.43 -10.50
N ILE A 431 12.18 3.40 -9.64
CA ILE A 431 11.33 3.78 -8.50
C ILE A 431 9.97 4.26 -8.98
N PHE A 432 9.94 5.16 -9.98
CA PHE A 432 8.69 5.67 -10.53
C PHE A 432 7.83 4.57 -11.14
N LYS A 433 8.41 3.67 -11.95
CA LYS A 433 7.71 2.53 -12.52
C LYS A 433 7.18 1.58 -11.43
N ALA A 434 8.00 1.28 -10.41
CA ALA A 434 7.60 0.41 -9.30
C ALA A 434 6.37 0.95 -8.57
N ALA A 435 6.34 2.26 -8.28
CA ALA A 435 5.23 2.91 -7.56
C ALA A 435 4.01 3.23 -8.45
N THR A 436 4.03 2.88 -9.73
CA THR A 436 2.94 3.13 -10.69
C THR A 436 2.59 1.87 -11.48
N ILE A 437 3.09 1.74 -12.70
CA ILE A 437 2.69 0.71 -13.65
C ILE A 437 3.10 -0.71 -13.24
N SER A 438 4.26 -0.90 -12.57
CA SER A 438 4.67 -2.24 -12.12
C SER A 438 3.73 -2.77 -11.05
N ASN A 439 3.34 -1.93 -10.07
CA ASN A 439 2.31 -2.25 -9.10
C ASN A 439 0.97 -2.56 -9.79
N ALA A 440 0.52 -1.68 -10.69
CA ALA A 440 -0.76 -1.86 -11.36
C ALA A 440 -0.83 -3.19 -12.13
N ARG A 441 0.22 -3.53 -12.88
CA ARG A 441 0.31 -4.80 -13.62
C ARG A 441 0.38 -6.01 -12.71
N LYS A 442 1.22 -5.94 -11.67
CA LYS A 442 1.41 -7.07 -10.76
C LYS A 442 0.11 -7.44 -10.04
N PHE A 443 -0.68 -6.45 -9.65
CA PHE A 443 -1.97 -6.65 -8.99
C PHE A 443 -3.17 -6.67 -9.94
N LYS A 444 -2.94 -6.67 -11.28
CA LYS A 444 -3.98 -6.78 -12.33
C LYS A 444 -5.01 -5.64 -12.31
N ILE A 445 -4.58 -4.45 -11.93
CA ILE A 445 -5.39 -3.21 -11.92
C ILE A 445 -4.94 -2.21 -12.98
N ASP A 446 -4.03 -2.60 -13.87
CA ASP A 446 -3.44 -1.75 -14.90
C ASP A 446 -4.42 -1.31 -16.00
N SER A 447 -5.56 -1.96 -16.13
CA SER A 447 -6.66 -1.47 -16.96
C SER A 447 -7.29 -0.18 -16.42
N GLN A 448 -7.11 0.12 -15.13
CA GLN A 448 -7.71 1.29 -14.45
C GLN A 448 -6.70 2.34 -14.04
N LEU A 449 -5.49 1.95 -13.60
CA LEU A 449 -4.50 2.79 -12.94
C LEU A 449 -3.08 2.63 -13.53
N GLY A 450 -2.13 3.39 -13.04
CA GLY A 450 -0.69 3.22 -13.27
C GLY A 450 -0.11 3.99 -14.45
N THR A 451 -0.93 4.53 -15.35
CA THR A 451 -0.50 5.37 -16.50
C THR A 451 -1.47 6.51 -16.76
N ILE A 452 -1.07 7.51 -17.57
CA ILE A 452 -1.93 8.60 -18.04
C ILE A 452 -2.41 8.26 -19.45
N GLU A 453 -3.53 7.55 -19.56
CA GLU A 453 -4.10 7.09 -20.84
C GLU A 453 -5.62 7.23 -20.86
N PRO A 454 -6.23 7.47 -22.04
CA PRO A 454 -7.68 7.51 -22.18
C PRO A 454 -8.36 6.23 -21.65
N GLY A 455 -9.47 6.42 -20.95
CA GLY A 455 -10.28 5.34 -20.35
C GLY A 455 -9.91 5.01 -18.91
N LYS A 456 -8.71 5.35 -18.44
CA LYS A 456 -8.27 5.10 -17.05
C LYS A 456 -8.89 6.09 -16.06
N ILE A 457 -8.93 5.70 -14.80
CA ILE A 457 -9.34 6.57 -13.70
C ILE A 457 -8.40 7.78 -13.66
N ALA A 458 -8.97 8.97 -13.47
CA ALA A 458 -8.21 10.19 -13.40
C ALA A 458 -7.65 10.43 -11.98
N ASP A 459 -6.82 9.49 -11.55
CA ASP A 459 -6.00 9.57 -10.35
C ASP A 459 -4.62 10.06 -10.76
N LEU A 460 -4.35 11.32 -10.47
CA LEU A 460 -3.20 12.05 -11.00
C LEU A 460 -2.55 12.89 -9.91
N VAL A 461 -1.26 13.17 -10.08
CA VAL A 461 -0.49 14.03 -9.18
C VAL A 461 0.24 15.10 -9.98
N LEU A 462 0.09 16.36 -9.58
CA LEU A 462 0.78 17.51 -10.16
C LEU A 462 1.95 17.92 -9.27
N LEU A 463 3.14 17.98 -9.84
CA LEU A 463 4.40 18.27 -9.18
C LEU A 463 5.02 19.56 -9.74
N GLU A 464 5.77 20.32 -8.92
CA GLU A 464 6.57 21.45 -9.41
C GLU A 464 7.89 21.02 -10.04
N LYS A 465 8.42 19.84 -9.64
CA LYS A 465 9.70 19.29 -10.11
C LYS A 465 9.51 17.95 -10.81
N SER A 466 10.46 17.62 -11.68
CA SER A 466 10.47 16.34 -12.39
C SER A 466 10.83 15.18 -11.44
N PRO A 467 10.00 14.11 -11.35
CA PRO A 467 10.32 12.93 -10.54
C PRO A 467 11.43 12.08 -11.17
N LEU A 468 11.83 12.37 -12.40
CA LEU A 468 12.94 11.70 -13.09
C LEU A 468 14.27 12.41 -12.90
N GLU A 469 14.26 13.61 -12.28
CA GLU A 469 15.48 14.38 -11.98
C GLU A 469 15.85 14.33 -10.49
N SER A 470 14.84 14.29 -9.58
CA SER A 470 15.05 14.20 -8.14
C SER A 470 13.84 13.59 -7.43
N LEU A 471 14.07 12.83 -6.35
CA LEU A 471 13.02 12.41 -5.42
C LEU A 471 12.38 13.60 -4.68
N ASP A 472 13.07 14.74 -4.56
CA ASP A 472 12.48 15.96 -3.96
C ASP A 472 11.22 16.42 -4.72
N ALA A 473 11.00 15.94 -5.94
CA ALA A 473 9.77 16.18 -6.69
C ALA A 473 8.52 15.79 -5.88
N TYR A 474 8.56 14.68 -5.15
CA TYR A 474 7.44 14.22 -4.34
C TYR A 474 7.14 15.09 -3.11
N ASP A 475 8.08 15.96 -2.72
CA ASP A 475 7.83 17.02 -1.74
C ASP A 475 7.23 18.29 -2.34
N THR A 476 7.16 18.38 -3.68
CA THR A 476 6.60 19.51 -4.42
C THR A 476 5.23 19.23 -5.01
N ILE A 477 4.48 18.28 -4.46
CA ILE A 477 3.10 18.01 -4.86
C ILE A 477 2.25 19.27 -4.64
N VAL A 478 1.53 19.69 -5.68
CA VAL A 478 0.62 20.86 -5.66
C VAL A 478 -0.82 20.40 -5.53
N THR A 479 -1.21 19.45 -6.38
CA THR A 479 -2.58 18.95 -6.49
C THR A 479 -2.57 17.43 -6.69
N VAL A 480 -3.48 16.77 -6.01
CA VAL A 480 -3.80 15.36 -6.23
C VAL A 480 -5.22 15.27 -6.78
N TRP A 481 -5.41 14.56 -7.87
CA TRP A 481 -6.75 14.21 -8.37
C TRP A 481 -7.10 12.81 -7.89
N VAL A 482 -8.27 12.69 -7.30
CA VAL A 482 -8.88 11.42 -6.91
C VAL A 482 -10.19 11.30 -7.68
N HIS A 483 -10.32 10.31 -8.54
CA HIS A 483 -11.46 10.17 -9.44
C HIS A 483 -11.80 11.48 -10.17
N GLY A 484 -10.77 12.15 -10.69
CA GLY A 484 -10.89 13.40 -11.43
C GLY A 484 -11.21 14.65 -10.60
N LYS A 485 -11.37 14.54 -9.29
CA LYS A 485 -11.61 15.67 -8.38
C LYS A 485 -10.27 16.20 -7.86
N PRO A 486 -9.92 17.47 -8.13
CA PRO A 486 -8.68 18.06 -7.66
C PRO A 486 -8.74 18.40 -6.16
N VAL A 487 -7.68 18.10 -5.47
CA VAL A 487 -7.48 18.41 -4.04
C VAL A 487 -6.09 19.02 -3.87
N SER A 488 -5.99 20.18 -3.21
CA SER A 488 -4.68 20.77 -2.93
C SER A 488 -3.96 19.97 -1.85
N ARG A 489 -2.64 19.79 -1.98
CA ARG A 489 -1.83 19.09 -0.97
C ARG A 489 -2.02 19.66 0.43
N ASP A 490 -2.05 21.00 0.54
CA ASP A 490 -2.18 21.67 1.84
C ASP A 490 -3.49 21.31 2.57
N SER A 491 -4.56 21.07 1.83
CA SER A 491 -5.85 20.66 2.42
C SER A 491 -5.86 19.22 2.96
N LEU A 492 -4.87 18.42 2.61
CA LEU A 492 -4.70 17.03 3.07
C LEU A 492 -3.89 16.94 4.39
N ALA A 493 -3.19 18.02 4.74
CA ALA A 493 -2.39 18.05 5.97
C ALA A 493 -3.25 18.05 7.23
N VAL A 494 -2.69 17.52 8.33
CA VAL A 494 -3.30 17.59 9.66
C VAL A 494 -3.68 19.03 9.99
N ASN A 495 -4.90 19.24 10.50
CA ASN A 495 -5.44 20.56 10.91
C ASN A 495 -5.63 21.61 9.79
N SER A 496 -5.60 21.22 8.50
CA SER A 496 -5.88 22.14 7.38
C SER A 496 -7.34 22.65 7.36
N ASN A 497 -8.25 22.01 8.10
CA ASN A 497 -9.69 22.28 8.14
C ASN A 497 -10.17 22.91 9.47
N LYS A 498 -9.30 23.67 10.17
CA LYS A 498 -9.72 24.51 11.31
C LYS A 498 -9.83 25.97 10.95
#